data_d6adc0ac69e048f97ca3ddccd2a5d79a
#
_entry.id   d6adc0ac69e048f97ca3ddccd2a5d79a
#
_cell.length_a   1.000
_cell.length_b   1.000
_cell.length_c   1.000
_cell.angle_alpha   90.00
_cell.angle_beta   90.00
_cell.angle_gamma   90.00
#
_symmetry.space_group_name_H-M   'P 1'
#
loop_
_entity.id
_entity.type
_entity.pdbx_description
1 polymer ?
#
loop_
_entity_poly.entity_id
_entity_poly.type
_entity_poly.pdbx_seq_one_letter_code
_entity_poly.pdbx_strand_id
1 'polypeptide(L)'
;NLHRGRHLPDQQRAQALNSPLVATLAEVLERGQREGTFRGGVDPVQLYVSIAGLAYFYLSNNHTLSAIFGRDLLSPKARNERLSHMCDVILGYLLRD
;
A
#
# COMPACT_ATOMS: atom_id res chain seq x y z
N ASN A 1 2.86 -16.31 -14.45
CA ASN A 1 3.20 -16.15 -14.12
C ASN A 1 3.75 -16.15 -13.22
N LEU A 2 4.15 -16.45 -13.00
CA LEU A 2 4.65 -16.65 -12.12
C LEU A 2 5.43 -15.83 -11.60
N HIS A 3 6.08 -15.26 -12.00
CA HIS A 3 6.78 -14.34 -11.46
C HIS A 3 6.14 -13.22 -11.65
N ARG A 4 5.11 -13.34 -11.93
CA ARG A 4 4.40 -12.39 -12.00
C ARG A 4 4.59 -11.45 -11.08
N GLY A 5 4.41 -10.37 -10.98
CA GLY A 5 4.58 -9.36 -10.00
C GLY A 5 5.98 -8.90 -9.80
N ARG A 6 6.97 -9.70 -10.17
CA ARG A 6 8.27 -9.31 -9.98
C ARG A 6 8.79 -8.62 -11.14
N HIS A 7 8.44 -9.06 -12.29
CA HIS A 7 8.92 -8.47 -13.51
C HIS A 7 7.76 -8.20 -14.39
N LEU A 8 7.50 -6.95 -14.71
CA LEU A 8 6.54 -6.56 -15.70
C LEU A 8 7.24 -6.40 -17.04
N PRO A 9 6.61 -6.78 -18.15
CA PRO A 9 7.14 -6.42 -19.46
C PRO A 9 7.34 -4.92 -19.55
N ASP A 10 8.33 -4.49 -20.31
CA ASP A 10 8.67 -3.07 -20.41
C ASP A 10 7.48 -2.21 -20.74
N GLN A 11 6.64 -2.68 -21.64
CA GLN A 11 5.47 -1.94 -22.06
C GLN A 11 4.46 -1.75 -20.93
N GLN A 12 4.20 -2.81 -20.18
CA GLN A 12 3.31 -2.72 -19.04
C GLN A 12 3.90 -1.87 -17.94
N ARG A 13 5.19 -1.96 -17.77
CA ARG A 13 5.89 -1.17 -16.77
C ARG A 13 5.77 0.32 -17.08
N ALA A 14 5.95 0.69 -18.36
CA ALA A 14 5.81 2.07 -18.76
C ALA A 14 4.39 2.58 -18.53
N GLN A 15 3.39 1.74 -18.82
CA GLN A 15 2.01 2.11 -18.59
C GLN A 15 1.71 2.29 -17.10
N ALA A 16 2.22 1.40 -16.28
CA ALA A 16 2.00 1.48 -14.84
C ALA A 16 2.59 2.78 -14.28
N LEU A 17 3.76 3.17 -14.75
CA LEU A 17 4.43 4.37 -14.26
C LEU A 17 3.84 5.66 -14.81
N ASN A 18 2.87 5.56 -15.72
CA ASN A 18 2.15 6.74 -16.16
C ASN A 18 1.14 7.22 -15.11
N SER A 19 0.80 6.37 -14.16
CA SER A 19 -0.05 6.80 -13.05
C SER A 19 0.80 7.66 -12.11
N PRO A 20 0.35 8.90 -11.81
CA PRO A 20 1.13 9.76 -10.90
C PRO A 20 1.35 9.15 -9.53
N LEU A 21 0.35 8.44 -9.01
CA LEU A 21 0.47 7.83 -7.69
C LEU A 21 1.48 6.69 -7.70
N VAL A 22 1.42 5.85 -8.72
CA VAL A 22 2.37 4.74 -8.84
C VAL A 22 3.77 5.27 -9.09
N ALA A 23 3.89 6.31 -9.90
CA ALA A 23 5.20 6.92 -10.16
C ALA A 23 5.81 7.48 -8.88
N THR A 24 5.00 8.12 -8.05
CA THR A 24 5.46 8.65 -6.76
C THR A 24 5.92 7.52 -5.85
N LEU A 25 5.15 6.43 -5.79
CA LEU A 25 5.55 5.28 -4.99
C LEU A 25 6.86 4.69 -5.49
N ALA A 26 7.02 4.62 -6.80
CA ALA A 26 8.24 4.07 -7.38
C ALA A 26 9.46 4.91 -6.98
N GLU A 27 9.31 6.24 -6.95
CA GLU A 27 10.40 7.12 -6.54
C GLU A 27 10.76 6.94 -5.07
N VAL A 28 9.73 6.83 -4.22
CA VAL A 28 9.95 6.63 -2.78
C VAL A 28 10.66 5.30 -2.54
N LEU A 29 10.19 4.25 -3.21
CA LEU A 29 10.79 2.92 -3.09
C LEU A 29 12.25 2.94 -3.52
N GLU A 30 12.52 3.58 -4.65
CA GLU A 30 13.88 3.63 -5.18
C GLU A 30 14.81 4.34 -4.22
N ARG A 31 14.36 5.44 -3.65
CA ARG A 31 15.16 6.20 -2.70
C ARG A 31 15.44 5.37 -1.45
N GLY A 32 14.41 4.74 -0.89
CA GLY A 32 14.57 3.92 0.31
C GLY A 32 15.48 2.73 0.08
N GLN A 33 15.40 2.15 -1.11
CA GLN A 33 16.27 1.02 -1.48
C GLN A 33 17.72 1.45 -1.60
N ARG A 34 17.96 2.61 -2.22
CA ARG A 34 19.32 3.13 -2.34
C ARG A 34 19.94 3.43 -0.98
N GLU A 35 19.11 3.90 -0.06
CA GLU A 35 19.57 4.24 1.30
C GLU A 35 19.66 3.02 2.21
N GLY A 36 19.22 1.87 1.73
CA GLY A 36 19.26 0.65 2.53
C GLY A 36 18.16 0.54 3.55
N THR A 37 17.19 1.45 3.53
CA THR A 37 16.08 1.46 4.47
C THR A 37 15.00 0.47 4.09
N PHE A 38 14.72 0.37 2.78
CA PHE A 38 13.66 -0.49 2.27
C PHE A 38 14.25 -1.72 1.59
N ARG A 39 13.50 -2.81 1.64
CA ARG A 39 13.87 -4.01 0.91
C ARG A 39 13.81 -3.76 -0.59
N GLY A 40 14.57 -4.53 -1.34
CA GLY A 40 14.51 -4.46 -2.80
C GLY A 40 13.39 -5.30 -3.35
N GLY A 41 13.15 -5.15 -4.65
CA GLY A 41 12.21 -6.01 -5.36
C GLY A 41 10.75 -5.72 -5.11
N VAL A 42 10.42 -4.56 -4.55
CA VAL A 42 9.03 -4.19 -4.30
C VAL A 42 8.42 -3.65 -5.59
N ASP A 43 7.31 -4.25 -6.00
CA ASP A 43 6.56 -3.82 -7.17
C ASP A 43 5.65 -2.65 -6.78
N PRO A 44 5.86 -1.45 -7.33
CA PRO A 44 5.05 -0.30 -6.95
C PRO A 44 3.57 -0.46 -7.27
N VAL A 45 3.24 -1.21 -8.32
CA VAL A 45 1.83 -1.44 -8.65
C VAL A 45 1.17 -2.31 -7.58
N GLN A 46 1.85 -3.39 -7.18
CA GLN A 46 1.31 -4.25 -6.13
C GLN A 46 1.21 -3.51 -4.81
N LEU A 47 2.19 -2.68 -4.51
CA LEU A 47 2.15 -1.88 -3.30
C LEU A 47 0.96 -0.92 -3.33
N TYR A 48 0.74 -0.26 -4.47
CA TYR A 48 -0.40 0.63 -4.61
C TYR A 48 -1.73 -0.12 -4.39
N VAL A 49 -1.86 -1.29 -5.00
CA VAL A 49 -3.09 -2.09 -4.86
C VAL A 49 -3.30 -2.49 -3.40
N SER A 50 -2.24 -2.85 -2.71
CA SER A 50 -2.34 -3.21 -1.29
C SER A 50 -2.79 -2.04 -0.44
N ILE A 51 -2.22 -0.87 -0.65
CA ILE A 51 -2.60 0.33 0.10
C ILE A 51 -4.05 0.68 -0.19
N ALA A 52 -4.43 0.68 -1.46
CA ALA A 52 -5.79 1.02 -1.85
C ALA A 52 -6.78 0.02 -1.28
N GLY A 53 -6.42 -1.26 -1.28
CA GLY A 53 -7.29 -2.31 -0.72
C GLY A 53 -7.50 -2.14 0.76
N LEU A 54 -6.44 -1.84 1.50
CA LEU A 54 -6.56 -1.62 2.94
C LEU A 54 -7.49 -0.44 3.24
N ALA A 55 -7.39 0.61 2.46
CA ALA A 55 -8.24 1.78 2.66
C ALA A 55 -9.66 1.54 2.19
N TYR A 56 -9.80 0.93 1.02
CA TYR A 56 -11.12 0.75 0.40
C TYR A 56 -12.01 -0.17 1.21
N PHE A 57 -11.46 -1.27 1.69
CA PHE A 57 -12.25 -2.21 2.48
C PHE A 57 -12.82 -1.53 3.72
N TYR A 58 -12.00 -0.75 4.40
CA TYR A 58 -12.42 -0.02 5.57
C TYR A 58 -13.50 1.01 5.23
N LEU A 59 -13.28 1.81 4.17
CA LEU A 59 -14.22 2.86 3.79
C LEU A 59 -15.53 2.29 3.29
N SER A 60 -15.49 1.15 2.60
CA SER A 60 -16.69 0.56 2.03
C SER A 60 -17.51 -0.22 3.05
N ASN A 61 -16.88 -0.71 4.11
CA ASN A 61 -17.52 -1.65 5.04
C ASN A 61 -17.54 -1.15 6.48
N ASN A 62 -17.25 0.13 6.71
CA ASN A 62 -17.09 0.59 8.08
C ASN A 62 -18.37 0.46 8.93
N HIS A 63 -19.54 0.62 8.31
CA HIS A 63 -20.81 0.40 9.06
C HIS A 63 -20.93 -1.04 9.51
N THR A 64 -20.69 -1.98 8.60
CA THR A 64 -20.78 -3.40 8.93
C THR A 64 -19.73 -3.77 9.95
N LEU A 65 -18.51 -3.30 9.79
CA LEU A 65 -17.42 -3.59 10.71
C LEU A 65 -17.69 -3.00 12.08
N SER A 66 -18.27 -1.80 12.13
CA SER A 66 -18.63 -1.17 13.41
C SER A 66 -19.64 -2.03 14.16
N ALA A 67 -20.63 -2.55 13.44
CA ALA A 67 -21.65 -3.40 14.04
C ALA A 67 -21.07 -4.71 14.54
N ILE A 68 -20.22 -5.34 13.73
CA ILE A 68 -19.64 -6.64 14.08
C ILE A 68 -18.76 -6.54 15.32
N PHE A 69 -17.94 -5.48 15.38
CA PHE A 69 -16.93 -5.38 16.44
C PHE A 69 -17.34 -4.48 17.59
N GLY A 70 -18.54 -3.89 17.52
CA GLY A 70 -19.03 -3.03 18.59
C GLY A 70 -18.18 -1.78 18.77
N ARG A 71 -17.62 -1.26 17.69
CA ARG A 71 -16.75 -0.08 17.74
C ARG A 71 -17.23 0.92 16.70
N ASP A 72 -17.11 2.21 17.02
CA ASP A 72 -17.42 3.25 16.05
C ASP A 72 -16.21 3.48 15.16
N LEU A 73 -16.24 2.88 13.99
CA LEU A 73 -15.14 2.99 13.04
C LEU A 73 -15.27 4.19 12.12
N LEU A 74 -16.31 5.03 12.32
CA LEU A 74 -16.54 6.22 11.50
C LEU A 74 -15.97 7.48 12.12
N SER A 75 -15.66 7.46 13.41
CA SER A 75 -15.19 8.64 14.10
C SER A 75 -13.83 9.11 13.61
N PRO A 76 -13.50 10.41 13.77
CA PRO A 76 -12.16 10.87 13.41
C PRO A 76 -11.05 10.12 14.14
N LYS A 77 -11.27 9.77 15.40
CA LYS A 77 -10.29 9.00 16.15
C LYS A 77 -10.07 7.64 15.51
N ALA A 78 -11.16 6.97 15.14
CA ALA A 78 -11.05 5.64 14.52
C ALA A 78 -10.34 5.73 13.18
N ARG A 79 -10.61 6.79 12.41
CA ARG A 79 -9.94 6.96 11.12
C ARG A 79 -8.44 7.19 11.29
N ASN A 80 -8.05 7.96 12.30
CA ASN A 80 -6.64 8.18 12.59
C ASN A 80 -5.96 6.89 13.03
N GLU A 81 -6.64 6.09 13.84
CA GLU A 81 -6.13 4.80 14.27
C GLU A 81 -5.96 3.86 13.07
N ARG A 82 -6.91 3.88 12.15
CA ARG A 82 -6.81 3.08 10.94
C ARG A 82 -5.63 3.50 10.09
N LEU A 83 -5.45 4.80 9.90
CA LEU A 83 -4.34 5.31 9.11
C LEU A 83 -3.01 4.90 9.73
N SER A 84 -2.89 5.05 11.05
CA SER A 84 -1.68 4.67 11.74
C SER A 84 -1.39 3.18 11.57
N HIS A 85 -2.42 2.35 11.68
CA HIS A 85 -2.28 0.91 11.51
C HIS A 85 -1.86 0.56 10.09
N MET A 86 -2.46 1.22 9.10
CA MET A 86 -2.08 0.98 7.70
C MET A 86 -0.62 1.33 7.46
N CYS A 87 -0.17 2.43 8.02
CA CYS A 87 1.23 2.82 7.90
C CYS A 87 2.15 1.75 8.52
N ASP A 88 1.77 1.25 9.68
CA ASP A 88 2.54 0.20 10.35
C ASP A 88 2.61 -1.07 9.49
N VAL A 89 1.49 -1.46 8.89
CA VAL A 89 1.45 -2.64 8.04
C VAL A 89 2.37 -2.46 6.83
N ILE A 90 2.27 -1.32 6.17
CA ILE A 90 3.05 -1.07 4.96
C ILE A 90 4.53 -0.93 5.29
N LEU A 91 4.86 -0.19 6.34
CA LEU A 91 6.26 -0.03 6.73
C LEU A 91 6.84 -1.34 7.23
N GLY A 92 6.03 -2.16 7.90
CA GLY A 92 6.47 -3.48 8.32
C GLY A 92 6.90 -4.36 7.15
N TYR A 93 6.22 -4.19 6.02
CA TYR A 93 6.61 -4.90 4.81
C TYR A 93 7.86 -4.30 4.15
N LEU A 94 7.94 -2.96 4.12
CA LEU A 94 8.99 -2.28 3.35
C LEU A 94 10.35 -2.23 4.04
N LEU A 95 10.35 -2.11 5.36
CA LEU A 95 11.61 -1.89 6.09
C LEU A 95 12.51 -3.12 6.03
N ARG A 96 13.79 -2.86 5.85
CA ARG A 96 14.80 -3.91 5.93
C ARG A 96 15.16 -4.15 7.37
N ASP A 97 15.46 -5.38 7.64
CA ASP A 97 15.93 -5.76 8.99
C ASP A 97 17.36 -5.36 9.24
#